data_10f55eafdd127d680c1e269ba97dd546
#
_entry.id   10f55eafdd127d680c1e269ba97dd546
#
_cell.length_a   1.000
_cell.length_b   1.000
_cell.length_c   1.000
_cell.angle_alpha   90.00
_cell.angle_beta   90.00
_cell.angle_gamma   90.00
#
_symmetry.space_group_name_H-M   'P 1'
#
loop_
_entity.id
_entity.type
_entity.pdbx_description
1 polymer ?
#
loop_
_entity_poly.entity_id
_entity_poly.type
_entity_poly.pdbx_seq_one_letter_code
_entity_poly.pdbx_strand_id
1 'polypeptide(L)'
;MLRLACLAARAAWPRMKALPADAALALGGAVGDQPADSRRFWTMLALILPVASLTWFGLSKVTLVMSPSIDAWAVTPVPGTIARGDLVQFMLSHPVAGPRPVSVTKRALCLPGERLREIERTAVDGKPRKRSWYYCGRSFLGATRPFGRNGQALGALHWGDRPIPPGYIYVGSDHAGGFDSRYFGPVRIKRLTRMERIL
;
A
#
# COMPACT_ATOMS: atom_id res chain seq x y z
N MET A 1 -15.53 -40.03 3.55
CA MET A 1 -15.58 -38.53 3.54
C MET A 1 -16.79 -37.99 2.77
N LEU A 2 -17.06 -38.39 1.51
CA LEU A 2 -18.21 -37.88 0.72
C LEU A 2 -19.59 -38.15 1.36
N ARG A 3 -19.81 -39.34 1.97
CA ARG A 3 -21.09 -39.66 2.62
C ARG A 3 -21.41 -38.81 3.83
N LEU A 4 -20.41 -38.41 4.63
CA LEU A 4 -20.57 -37.50 5.77
C LEU A 4 -20.88 -36.09 5.32
N ALA A 5 -20.24 -35.60 4.24
CA ALA A 5 -20.53 -34.31 3.65
C ALA A 5 -21.97 -34.22 3.10
N CYS A 6 -22.46 -35.29 2.43
CA CYS A 6 -23.84 -35.33 1.96
C CYS A 6 -24.89 -35.38 3.10
N LEU A 7 -24.58 -36.09 4.20
CA LEU A 7 -25.47 -36.10 5.38
C LEU A 7 -25.50 -34.77 6.09
N ALA A 8 -24.33 -34.11 6.24
CA ALA A 8 -24.24 -32.77 6.81
C ALA A 8 -24.97 -31.73 5.94
N ALA A 9 -24.84 -31.81 4.62
CA ALA A 9 -25.57 -30.93 3.70
C ALA A 9 -27.08 -31.16 3.77
N ARG A 10 -27.55 -32.41 3.85
CA ARG A 10 -28.98 -32.72 4.02
C ARG A 10 -29.53 -32.24 5.36
N ALA A 11 -28.77 -32.33 6.44
CA ALA A 11 -29.20 -31.83 7.76
C ALA A 11 -29.17 -30.29 7.85
N ALA A 12 -28.27 -29.63 7.13
CA ALA A 12 -28.21 -28.18 7.08
C ALA A 12 -29.23 -27.53 6.15
N TRP A 13 -29.72 -28.28 5.12
CA TRP A 13 -30.59 -27.77 4.08
C TRP A 13 -31.92 -27.14 4.60
N PRO A 14 -32.67 -27.76 5.52
CA PRO A 14 -33.89 -27.13 6.06
C PRO A 14 -33.57 -25.85 6.86
N ARG A 15 -32.45 -25.81 7.62
CA ARG A 15 -32.00 -24.61 8.32
C ARG A 15 -31.60 -23.50 7.35
N MET A 16 -30.90 -23.83 6.28
CA MET A 16 -30.54 -22.85 5.24
C MET A 16 -31.76 -22.29 4.51
N LYS A 17 -32.83 -23.05 4.36
CA LYS A 17 -34.10 -22.56 3.80
C LYS A 17 -34.87 -21.66 4.77
N ALA A 18 -34.75 -21.87 6.07
CA ALA A 18 -35.40 -21.06 7.10
C ALA A 18 -34.65 -19.74 7.38
N LEU A 19 -33.34 -19.73 7.21
CA LEU A 19 -32.49 -18.53 7.44
C LEU A 19 -33.03 -17.24 6.81
N PRO A 20 -33.54 -17.22 5.57
CA PRO A 20 -34.05 -15.98 5.00
C PRO A 20 -35.34 -15.49 5.67
N ALA A 21 -36.20 -16.41 6.11
CA ALA A 21 -37.42 -16.05 6.81
C ALA A 21 -37.11 -15.52 8.22
N ASP A 22 -36.18 -16.18 8.93
CA ASP A 22 -35.74 -15.77 10.27
C ASP A 22 -34.99 -14.43 10.21
N ALA A 23 -34.17 -14.22 9.19
CA ALA A 23 -33.49 -12.94 8.98
C ALA A 23 -34.44 -11.82 8.58
N ALA A 24 -35.47 -12.13 7.75
CA ALA A 24 -36.52 -11.18 7.36
C ALA A 24 -37.41 -10.79 8.57
N LEU A 25 -37.69 -11.75 9.46
CA LEU A 25 -38.41 -11.49 10.72
C LEU A 25 -37.59 -10.63 11.67
N ALA A 26 -36.30 -10.93 11.82
CA ALA A 26 -35.37 -10.13 12.65
C ALA A 26 -35.22 -8.70 12.14
N LEU A 27 -35.07 -8.52 10.82
CA LEU A 27 -35.01 -7.21 10.17
C LEU A 27 -36.35 -6.47 10.23
N GLY A 28 -37.48 -7.16 10.03
CA GLY A 28 -38.80 -6.59 10.11
C GLY A 28 -39.12 -6.10 11.55
N GLY A 29 -38.72 -6.85 12.55
CA GLY A 29 -38.84 -6.42 13.95
C GLY A 29 -37.95 -5.23 14.32
N ALA A 30 -36.84 -5.05 13.63
CA ALA A 30 -35.92 -3.92 13.84
C ALA A 30 -36.34 -2.63 13.08
N VAL A 31 -37.13 -2.76 12.01
CA VAL A 31 -37.50 -1.64 11.09
C VAL A 31 -38.99 -1.24 11.22
N GLY A 32 -39.80 -1.97 12.02
CA GLY A 32 -41.24 -1.74 12.22
C GLY A 32 -42.10 -2.89 11.73
N ASP A 33 -43.37 -2.93 12.13
CA ASP A 33 -44.34 -4.00 11.98
C ASP A 33 -44.73 -4.39 10.54
N GLN A 34 -43.76 -4.62 9.69
CA GLN A 34 -44.02 -5.11 8.34
C GLN A 34 -44.02 -6.66 8.31
N PRO A 35 -45.04 -7.30 7.68
CA PRO A 35 -45.05 -8.75 7.57
C PRO A 35 -43.85 -9.24 6.75
N ALA A 36 -43.20 -10.31 7.25
CA ALA A 36 -42.05 -10.92 6.59
C ALA A 36 -42.45 -11.48 5.24
N ASP A 37 -41.92 -10.86 4.17
CA ASP A 37 -42.12 -11.31 2.78
C ASP A 37 -40.79 -11.89 2.25
N SER A 38 -40.72 -13.23 2.20
CA SER A 38 -39.55 -13.95 1.74
C SER A 38 -39.21 -13.59 0.25
N ARG A 39 -40.17 -13.25 -0.56
CA ARG A 39 -39.93 -12.85 -1.94
C ARG A 39 -39.21 -11.51 -2.02
N ARG A 40 -39.60 -10.54 -1.22
CA ARG A 40 -38.91 -9.24 -1.11
C ARG A 40 -37.47 -9.42 -0.61
N PHE A 41 -37.28 -10.28 0.40
CA PHE A 41 -35.94 -10.58 0.89
C PHE A 41 -35.03 -11.13 -0.22
N TRP A 42 -35.48 -12.14 -0.97
CA TRP A 42 -34.70 -12.73 -2.05
C TRP A 42 -34.44 -11.76 -3.21
N THR A 43 -35.40 -10.92 -3.55
CA THR A 43 -35.19 -9.89 -4.60
C THR A 43 -34.18 -8.84 -4.15
N MET A 44 -34.25 -8.38 -2.90
CA MET A 44 -33.25 -7.44 -2.35
C MET A 44 -31.86 -8.07 -2.26
N LEU A 45 -31.76 -9.31 -1.81
CA LEU A 45 -30.49 -10.03 -1.77
C LEU A 45 -29.88 -10.23 -3.17
N ALA A 46 -30.70 -10.58 -4.14
CA ALA A 46 -30.28 -10.74 -5.55
C ALA A 46 -29.77 -9.43 -6.18
N LEU A 47 -30.23 -8.27 -5.69
CA LEU A 47 -29.74 -6.96 -6.14
C LEU A 47 -28.50 -6.52 -5.35
N ILE A 48 -28.51 -6.67 -4.03
CA ILE A 48 -27.45 -6.18 -3.15
C ILE A 48 -26.17 -6.99 -3.30
N LEU A 49 -26.27 -8.33 -3.37
CA LEU A 49 -25.07 -9.19 -3.43
C LEU A 49 -24.18 -8.93 -4.65
N PRO A 50 -24.69 -8.83 -5.89
CA PRO A 50 -23.87 -8.50 -7.05
C PRO A 50 -23.23 -7.11 -6.92
N VAL A 51 -23.98 -6.12 -6.48
CA VAL A 51 -23.47 -4.76 -6.29
C VAL A 51 -22.37 -4.73 -5.21
N ALA A 52 -22.62 -5.35 -4.06
CA ALA A 52 -21.64 -5.44 -2.99
C ALA A 52 -20.37 -6.20 -3.44
N SER A 53 -20.56 -7.30 -4.19
CA SER A 53 -19.43 -8.10 -4.71
C SER A 53 -18.60 -7.31 -5.72
N LEU A 54 -19.23 -6.61 -6.66
CA LEU A 54 -18.55 -5.76 -7.64
C LEU A 54 -17.81 -4.60 -6.96
N THR A 55 -18.45 -3.96 -5.99
CA THR A 55 -17.82 -2.89 -5.19
C THR A 55 -16.63 -3.41 -4.41
N TRP A 56 -16.77 -4.53 -3.72
CA TRP A 56 -15.69 -5.16 -2.98
C TRP A 56 -14.52 -5.55 -3.89
N PHE A 57 -14.81 -6.17 -5.03
CA PHE A 57 -13.80 -6.55 -6.01
C PHE A 57 -13.09 -5.34 -6.60
N GLY A 58 -13.81 -4.28 -6.94
CA GLY A 58 -13.24 -3.02 -7.42
C GLY A 58 -12.36 -2.34 -6.38
N LEU A 59 -12.87 -2.18 -5.16
CA LEU A 59 -12.14 -1.54 -4.05
C LEU A 59 -10.92 -2.36 -3.60
N SER A 60 -10.93 -3.69 -3.72
CA SER A 60 -9.79 -4.54 -3.37
C SER A 60 -8.55 -4.30 -4.24
N LYS A 61 -8.69 -3.67 -5.39
CA LYS A 61 -7.61 -3.30 -6.30
C LYS A 61 -7.05 -1.90 -6.05
N VAL A 62 -7.73 -1.11 -5.24
CA VAL A 62 -7.35 0.28 -4.98
C VAL A 62 -6.61 0.38 -3.66
N THR A 63 -5.45 0.99 -3.66
CA THR A 63 -4.70 1.32 -2.45
C THR A 63 -4.81 2.81 -2.18
N LEU A 64 -5.34 3.16 -1.01
CA LEU A 64 -5.36 4.55 -0.55
C LEU A 64 -3.99 4.96 -0.03
N VAL A 65 -3.51 6.11 -0.47
CA VAL A 65 -2.23 6.69 -0.05
C VAL A 65 -2.49 7.70 1.06
N MET A 66 -2.26 7.30 2.29
CA MET A 66 -2.48 8.15 3.47
C MET A 66 -1.26 8.98 3.87
N SER A 67 -0.21 8.96 3.08
CA SER A 67 1.07 9.61 3.39
C SER A 67 1.38 10.71 2.37
N PRO A 68 1.86 11.90 2.78
CA PRO A 68 2.28 12.97 1.86
C PRO A 68 3.58 12.62 1.10
N SER A 69 3.99 11.36 1.10
CA SER A 69 5.22 10.90 0.46
C SER A 69 5.18 11.00 -1.07
N ILE A 70 3.99 10.92 -1.64
CA ILE A 70 3.73 11.04 -3.09
C ILE A 70 2.47 11.87 -3.30
N ASP A 71 2.42 12.54 -4.43
CA ASP A 71 1.25 13.32 -4.86
C ASP A 71 0.23 12.40 -5.57
N ALA A 72 -0.43 11.55 -4.79
CA ALA A 72 -1.53 10.70 -5.23
C ALA A 72 -2.38 10.28 -4.02
N TRP A 73 -3.69 10.24 -4.18
CA TRP A 73 -4.64 9.82 -3.13
C TRP A 73 -4.98 8.33 -3.24
N ALA A 74 -5.08 7.83 -4.46
CA ALA A 74 -5.41 6.44 -4.75
C ALA A 74 -4.56 5.91 -5.89
N VAL A 75 -4.07 4.68 -5.73
CA VAL A 75 -3.24 3.98 -6.71
C VAL A 75 -3.73 2.55 -6.91
N THR A 76 -3.47 2.00 -8.09
CA THR A 76 -3.81 0.60 -8.44
C THR A 76 -2.57 -0.12 -8.96
N PRO A 77 -2.40 -1.41 -8.67
CA PRO A 77 -1.31 -2.19 -9.22
C PRO A 77 -1.49 -2.40 -10.73
N VAL A 78 -0.41 -2.20 -11.48
CA VAL A 78 -0.39 -2.38 -12.93
C VAL A 78 0.81 -3.26 -13.32
N PRO A 79 0.63 -4.28 -14.17
CA PRO A 79 1.74 -5.09 -14.65
C PRO A 79 2.66 -4.27 -15.56
N GLY A 80 3.93 -4.67 -15.63
CA GLY A 80 4.90 -4.05 -16.53
C GLY A 80 6.24 -3.78 -15.86
N THR A 81 7.20 -3.34 -16.67
CA THR A 81 8.54 -2.93 -16.22
C THR A 81 8.44 -1.58 -15.50
N ILE A 82 9.24 -1.42 -14.45
CA ILE A 82 9.30 -0.17 -13.69
C ILE A 82 10.24 0.80 -14.42
N ALA A 83 9.71 1.95 -14.79
CA ALA A 83 10.45 3.05 -15.39
C ALA A 83 10.77 4.14 -14.35
N ARG A 84 11.67 5.07 -14.70
CA ARG A 84 11.94 6.24 -13.87
C ARG A 84 10.68 7.11 -13.76
N GLY A 85 10.33 7.48 -12.53
CA GLY A 85 9.15 8.29 -12.24
C GLY A 85 7.91 7.45 -11.88
N ASP A 86 7.89 6.14 -12.17
CA ASP A 86 6.78 5.28 -11.81
C ASP A 86 6.57 5.22 -10.30
N LEU A 87 5.31 5.09 -9.90
CA LEU A 87 4.96 4.77 -8.52
C LEU A 87 5.20 3.28 -8.27
N VAL A 88 5.78 2.97 -7.13
CA VAL A 88 6.07 1.60 -6.71
C VAL A 88 5.65 1.39 -5.26
N GLN A 89 5.02 0.26 -5.00
CA GLN A 89 4.57 -0.14 -3.67
C GLN A 89 5.39 -1.34 -3.19
N PHE A 90 5.71 -1.37 -1.90
CA PHE A 90 6.39 -2.49 -1.26
C PHE A 90 6.18 -2.49 0.25
N MET A 91 6.45 -3.63 0.88
CA MET A 91 6.46 -3.76 2.34
C MET A 91 7.81 -3.28 2.89
N LEU A 92 7.79 -2.21 3.67
CA LEU A 92 8.95 -1.67 4.38
C LEU A 92 9.00 -2.26 5.79
N SER A 93 10.08 -2.97 6.08
CA SER A 93 10.43 -3.43 7.43
C SER A 93 11.63 -2.63 7.91
N HIS A 94 11.41 -1.64 8.76
CA HIS A 94 12.46 -0.78 9.31
C HIS A 94 12.04 -0.27 10.69
N PRO A 95 12.94 -0.20 11.69
CA PRO A 95 12.59 0.24 13.06
C PRO A 95 11.90 1.60 13.11
N VAL A 96 12.27 2.53 12.23
CA VAL A 96 11.65 3.87 12.12
C VAL A 96 10.19 3.78 11.67
N ALA A 97 9.81 2.76 10.91
CA ALA A 97 8.44 2.55 10.43
C ALA A 97 7.56 1.82 11.45
N GLY A 98 8.15 1.29 12.52
CA GLY A 98 7.46 0.55 13.58
C GLY A 98 7.84 -0.93 13.61
N PRO A 99 7.27 -1.71 14.57
CA PRO A 99 7.63 -3.11 14.80
C PRO A 99 7.07 -4.07 13.72
N ARG A 100 6.08 -3.63 12.94
CA ARG A 100 5.46 -4.43 11.87
C ARG A 100 5.79 -3.84 10.50
N PRO A 101 5.98 -4.69 9.47
CA PRO A 101 6.13 -4.21 8.11
C PRO A 101 4.92 -3.37 7.68
N VAL A 102 5.18 -2.23 7.06
CA VAL A 102 4.15 -1.31 6.56
C VAL A 102 4.20 -1.22 5.04
N SER A 103 3.04 -1.17 4.41
CA SER A 103 2.96 -0.92 2.98
C SER A 103 3.26 0.56 2.71
N VAL A 104 4.22 0.82 1.83
CA VAL A 104 4.62 2.16 1.44
C VAL A 104 4.62 2.30 -0.07
N THR A 105 4.16 3.47 -0.55
CA THR A 105 4.25 3.84 -1.96
C THR A 105 5.29 4.93 -2.12
N LYS A 106 6.17 4.77 -3.11
CA LYS A 106 7.28 5.66 -3.41
C LYS A 106 7.41 5.84 -4.91
N ARG A 107 8.28 6.74 -5.35
CA ARG A 107 8.61 6.94 -6.75
C ARG A 107 9.96 6.32 -7.10
N ALA A 108 10.05 5.59 -8.20
CA ALA A 108 11.31 5.08 -8.74
C ALA A 108 12.14 6.24 -9.27
N LEU A 109 13.29 6.55 -8.65
CA LEU A 109 14.06 7.75 -8.98
C LEU A 109 15.41 7.45 -9.63
N CYS A 110 16.03 6.28 -9.33
CA CYS A 110 17.27 5.88 -9.96
C CYS A 110 17.23 4.38 -10.24
N LEU A 111 17.46 4.02 -11.50
CA LEU A 111 17.29 2.68 -12.04
C LEU A 111 18.59 1.87 -11.99
N PRO A 112 18.54 0.53 -12.20
CA PRO A 112 19.75 -0.29 -12.29
C PRO A 112 20.75 0.24 -13.29
N GLY A 113 22.03 0.27 -12.92
CA GLY A 113 23.13 0.77 -13.76
C GLY A 113 23.31 2.29 -13.73
N GLU A 114 22.33 3.05 -13.28
CA GLU A 114 22.47 4.50 -13.15
C GLU A 114 23.33 4.87 -11.95
N ARG A 115 24.16 5.91 -12.13
CA ARG A 115 25.10 6.36 -11.12
C ARG A 115 24.41 7.15 -10.02
N LEU A 116 24.35 6.55 -8.82
CA LEU A 116 23.91 7.20 -7.60
C LEU A 116 25.11 7.77 -6.87
N ARG A 117 25.11 9.07 -6.63
CA ARG A 117 26.17 9.79 -5.95
C ARG A 117 25.65 10.39 -4.64
N GLU A 118 26.37 10.14 -3.55
CA GLU A 118 26.20 10.79 -2.27
C GLU A 118 27.29 11.85 -2.09
N ILE A 119 26.91 13.04 -1.63
CA ILE A 119 27.85 14.11 -1.27
C ILE A 119 27.55 14.52 0.15
N GLU A 120 28.48 14.27 1.07
CA GLU A 120 28.38 14.76 2.44
C GLU A 120 28.78 16.23 2.50
N ARG A 121 27.94 17.05 3.11
CA ARG A 121 28.20 18.48 3.35
C ARG A 121 27.82 18.85 4.77
N THR A 122 28.52 19.84 5.32
CA THR A 122 28.11 20.47 6.58
C THR A 122 27.09 21.55 6.29
N ALA A 123 25.85 21.37 6.74
CA ALA A 123 24.83 22.41 6.67
C ALA A 123 25.03 23.39 7.83
N VAL A 124 24.98 24.69 7.54
CA VAL A 124 25.26 25.80 8.48
C VAL A 124 23.96 26.56 8.82
N ASP A 125 22.83 25.86 8.83
CA ASP A 125 21.54 26.40 9.26
C ASP A 125 21.38 26.21 10.80
N GLY A 126 22.08 27.03 11.59
CA GLY A 126 22.16 26.90 13.05
C GLY A 126 23.40 26.12 13.51
N LYS A 127 23.23 25.01 14.26
CA LYS A 127 24.37 24.17 14.64
C LYS A 127 24.89 23.39 13.43
N PRO A 128 26.21 23.41 13.12
CA PRO A 128 26.76 22.69 11.99
C PRO A 128 26.45 21.20 12.10
N ARG A 129 25.82 20.64 11.08
CA ARG A 129 25.44 19.23 11.03
C ARG A 129 25.81 18.65 9.68
N LYS A 130 26.37 17.46 9.69
CA LYS A 130 26.62 16.70 8.46
C LYS A 130 25.30 16.21 7.88
N ARG A 131 25.11 16.44 6.57
CA ARG A 131 23.98 15.95 5.78
C ARG A 131 24.52 15.31 4.52
N SER A 132 23.83 14.28 4.03
CA SER A 132 24.11 13.65 2.74
C SER A 132 23.12 14.11 1.70
N TRP A 133 23.63 14.56 0.56
CA TRP A 133 22.88 14.92 -0.66
C TRP A 133 23.00 13.78 -1.67
N TYR A 134 21.87 13.33 -2.19
CA TYR A 134 21.85 12.23 -3.16
C TYR A 134 21.50 12.74 -4.55
N TYR A 135 22.19 12.20 -5.54
CA TYR A 135 21.99 12.53 -6.94
C TYR A 135 21.95 11.26 -7.79
N CYS A 136 21.04 11.18 -8.77
CA CYS A 136 21.06 10.18 -9.82
C CYS A 136 21.54 10.86 -11.12
N GLY A 137 22.76 10.59 -11.54
CA GLY A 137 23.42 11.38 -12.57
C GLY A 137 23.48 12.87 -12.19
N ARG A 138 22.73 13.71 -12.91
CA ARG A 138 22.61 15.16 -12.63
C ARG A 138 21.39 15.53 -11.80
N SER A 139 20.43 14.61 -11.65
CA SER A 139 19.17 14.87 -10.96
C SER A 139 19.34 14.80 -9.45
N PHE A 140 18.98 15.87 -8.73
CA PHE A 140 18.95 15.90 -7.28
C PHE A 140 17.76 15.09 -6.73
N LEU A 141 18.03 14.13 -5.83
CA LEU A 141 17.04 13.23 -5.24
C LEU A 141 16.61 13.66 -3.83
N GLY A 142 17.35 14.52 -3.19
CA GLY A 142 17.07 15.01 -1.85
C GLY A 142 18.25 14.93 -0.89
N ALA A 143 18.08 15.53 0.28
CA ALA A 143 19.07 15.52 1.36
C ALA A 143 18.51 14.81 2.60
N THR A 144 19.40 14.21 3.41
CA THR A 144 19.02 13.59 4.67
C THR A 144 18.66 14.61 5.73
N ARG A 145 17.88 14.16 6.71
CA ARG A 145 17.60 14.88 7.96
C ARG A 145 18.08 14.03 9.12
N PRO A 146 18.59 14.64 10.19
CA PRO A 146 19.07 13.89 11.35
C PRO A 146 17.96 13.27 12.19
N PHE A 147 16.74 13.84 12.11
CA PHE A 147 15.58 13.38 12.88
C PHE A 147 14.33 13.26 12.02
N GLY A 148 13.51 12.27 12.30
CA GLY A 148 12.18 12.08 11.75
C GLY A 148 11.13 12.98 12.41
N ARG A 149 9.87 12.86 11.98
CA ARG A 149 8.76 13.70 12.48
C ARG A 149 8.51 13.53 13.99
N ASN A 150 8.77 12.34 14.53
CA ASN A 150 8.55 12.01 15.94
C ASN A 150 9.85 12.12 16.76
N GLY A 151 10.85 12.85 16.28
CA GLY A 151 12.12 13.05 16.98
C GLY A 151 13.09 11.85 16.95
N GLN A 152 12.73 10.73 16.30
CA GLN A 152 13.62 9.58 16.17
C GLN A 152 14.83 9.91 15.29
N ALA A 153 16.02 9.45 15.72
CA ALA A 153 17.24 9.63 14.93
C ALA A 153 17.17 8.86 13.61
N LEU A 154 17.58 9.49 12.52
CA LEU A 154 17.64 8.91 11.19
C LEU A 154 19.09 8.79 10.74
N GLY A 155 19.54 7.55 10.56
CA GLY A 155 20.86 7.25 9.98
C GLY A 155 20.81 7.39 8.46
N ALA A 156 21.71 8.17 7.89
CA ALA A 156 21.89 8.24 6.45
C ALA A 156 22.49 6.93 5.92
N LEU A 157 22.07 6.50 4.74
CA LEU A 157 22.74 5.44 4.01
C LEU A 157 24.03 6.00 3.39
N HIS A 158 25.18 5.45 3.75
CA HIS A 158 26.44 5.79 3.10
C HIS A 158 26.58 5.01 1.79
N TRP A 159 26.44 5.71 0.68
CA TRP A 159 26.50 5.11 -0.65
C TRP A 159 27.81 5.39 -1.39
N GLY A 160 28.33 6.59 -1.26
CA GLY A 160 29.49 7.06 -2.02
C GLY A 160 29.10 7.47 -3.46
N ASP A 161 29.89 7.04 -4.42
CA ASP A 161 29.67 7.32 -5.86
C ASP A 161 29.79 6.03 -6.67
N ARG A 162 28.68 5.30 -6.82
CA ARG A 162 28.64 4.02 -7.53
C ARG A 162 27.28 3.78 -8.20
N PRO A 163 27.21 2.92 -9.24
CA PRO A 163 25.94 2.61 -9.89
C PRO A 163 25.00 1.82 -8.98
N ILE A 164 23.71 1.95 -9.25
CA ILE A 164 22.68 1.09 -8.65
C ILE A 164 22.91 -0.34 -9.17
N PRO A 165 22.99 -1.34 -8.27
CA PRO A 165 23.21 -2.72 -8.68
C PRO A 165 22.08 -3.26 -9.57
N PRO A 166 22.34 -4.24 -10.46
CA PRO A 166 21.30 -4.97 -11.16
C PRO A 166 20.26 -5.53 -10.21
N GLY A 167 18.98 -5.40 -10.58
CA GLY A 167 17.86 -5.90 -9.76
C GLY A 167 17.44 -5.00 -8.59
N TYR A 168 18.01 -3.79 -8.46
CA TYR A 168 17.65 -2.82 -7.44
C TYR A 168 17.22 -1.49 -8.05
N ILE A 169 16.35 -0.76 -7.36
CA ILE A 169 15.90 0.59 -7.71
C ILE A 169 16.01 1.46 -6.46
N TYR A 170 16.51 2.68 -6.64
CA TYR A 170 16.44 3.71 -5.62
C TYR A 170 15.07 4.38 -5.68
N VAL A 171 14.36 4.35 -4.56
CA VAL A 171 13.01 4.89 -4.45
C VAL A 171 13.01 6.12 -3.54
N GLY A 172 12.22 7.12 -3.90
CA GLY A 172 12.15 8.38 -3.17
C GLY A 172 10.74 8.87 -2.95
N SER A 173 10.65 9.97 -2.22
CA SER A 173 9.41 10.68 -1.91
C SER A 173 9.40 12.02 -2.65
N ASP A 174 8.21 12.47 -3.07
CA ASP A 174 8.01 13.82 -3.60
C ASP A 174 8.16 14.87 -2.48
N HIS A 175 7.99 14.46 -1.23
CA HIS A 175 8.14 15.31 -0.06
C HIS A 175 9.57 15.25 0.50
N ALA A 176 10.19 16.42 0.73
CA ALA A 176 11.57 16.56 1.21
C ALA A 176 11.85 15.85 2.56
N GLY A 177 10.84 15.74 3.43
CA GLY A 177 10.90 15.05 4.73
C GLY A 177 10.54 13.57 4.67
N GLY A 178 10.36 12.99 3.47
CA GLY A 178 9.99 11.58 3.33
C GLY A 178 11.09 10.64 3.79
N PHE A 179 10.69 9.52 4.40
CA PHE A 179 11.57 8.41 4.71
C PHE A 179 11.64 7.49 3.50
N ASP A 180 12.82 7.36 2.89
CA ASP A 180 13.02 6.68 1.61
C ASP A 180 14.43 6.09 1.49
N SER A 181 14.86 5.74 0.25
CA SER A 181 16.16 5.10 0.01
C SER A 181 17.38 5.87 0.51
N ARG A 182 17.24 7.15 0.88
CA ARG A 182 18.30 7.91 1.58
C ARG A 182 18.66 7.29 2.93
N TYR A 183 17.76 6.49 3.50
CA TYR A 183 17.91 5.91 4.84
C TYR A 183 17.99 4.38 4.79
N PHE A 184 17.16 3.71 3.99
CA PHE A 184 17.13 2.23 3.94
C PHE A 184 17.76 1.62 2.68
N GLY A 185 18.23 2.44 1.74
CA GLY A 185 18.90 1.99 0.53
C GLY A 185 17.98 1.60 -0.63
N PRO A 186 18.58 1.21 -1.77
CA PRO A 186 17.84 0.72 -2.92
C PRO A 186 17.07 -0.56 -2.60
N VAL A 187 15.89 -0.70 -3.20
CA VAL A 187 14.97 -1.82 -2.97
C VAL A 187 15.05 -2.80 -4.14
N ARG A 188 14.99 -4.09 -3.84
CA ARG A 188 14.97 -5.15 -4.88
C ARG A 188 13.72 -5.03 -5.73
N ILE A 189 13.87 -5.07 -7.07
CA ILE A 189 12.77 -4.99 -8.04
C ILE A 189 11.70 -6.06 -7.76
N LYS A 190 12.12 -7.27 -7.41
CA LYS A 190 11.22 -8.39 -7.07
C LYS A 190 10.26 -8.11 -5.92
N ARG A 191 10.55 -7.10 -5.08
CA ARG A 191 9.70 -6.67 -3.95
C ARG A 191 8.80 -5.50 -4.30
N LEU A 192 8.95 -4.93 -5.48
CA LEU A 192 8.23 -3.75 -5.93
C LEU A 192 7.05 -4.16 -6.79
N THR A 193 5.89 -3.59 -6.51
CA THR A 193 4.73 -3.63 -7.40
C THR A 193 4.60 -2.27 -8.05
N ARG A 194 4.58 -2.24 -9.39
CA ARG A 194 4.33 -1.02 -10.14
C ARG A 194 2.89 -0.58 -9.88
N MET A 195 2.72 0.71 -9.60
CA MET A 195 1.42 1.30 -9.30
C MET A 195 1.13 2.43 -10.28
N GLU A 196 -0.13 2.62 -10.58
CA GLU A 196 -0.61 3.74 -11.37
C GLU A 196 -1.56 4.60 -10.55
N ARG A 197 -1.51 5.91 -10.76
CA ARG A 197 -2.37 6.89 -10.08
C ARG A 197 -3.79 6.80 -10.65
N ILE A 198 -4.77 6.71 -9.76
CA ILE A 198 -6.20 6.82 -10.11
C ILE A 198 -6.69 8.24 -9.81
N LEU A 199 -6.28 8.79 -8.64
CA LEU A 199 -6.64 10.14 -8.15
C LEU A 199 -5.42 10.82 -7.53
#